data_f79bd7043ae27118f1b2a1f5419be94d
#
_entry.id   f79bd7043ae27118f1b2a1f5419be94d
#
_cell.length_a   1.000
_cell.length_b   1.000
_cell.length_c   1.000
_cell.angle_alpha   90.00
_cell.angle_beta   90.00
_cell.angle_gamma   90.00
#
_symmetry.space_group_name_H-M   'P 1'
#
loop_
_entity.id
_entity.type
_entity.pdbx_description
1 polymer ?
#
loop_
_entity_poly.entity_id
_entity_poly.type
_entity_poly.pdbx_seq_one_letter_code
_entity_poly.pdbx_strand_id
1 'polypeptide(L)'
;DWQPENYSQTYDGEITLRSALGRSKNIPAVRLIEMIGPSTVARFSQDCGISTPLTANLTLALGASGVNLIDLTAAYAVFPNRGEWIEPWGILEIQDSTGRVIWRPKPQKKVVMTRAGSAILTDMLVGVIQEGTGRRAAVLKRPLAGKTGTTDEYRDALFVGFSPSIACGVWVGSDHFHTLGDRESGARAALPIWMAYMQEVLASQPVDYFDIPDDIVRISIDPISGKPAAADAQGAVVAMFKKGTEPQMAP
;
A
#
# COMPACT_ATOMS: atom_id res chain seq x y z
N ASP A 1 29.08 -8.10 4.23
CA ASP A 1 27.70 -8.29 4.74
C ASP A 1 26.89 -7.04 4.45
N TRP A 2 25.77 -7.21 3.70
CA TRP A 2 24.86 -6.11 3.42
C TRP A 2 24.13 -5.68 4.70
N GLN A 3 24.13 -4.38 4.99
CA GLN A 3 23.40 -3.80 6.12
C GLN A 3 22.37 -2.79 5.59
N PRO A 4 21.08 -2.93 5.97
CA PRO A 4 20.05 -1.98 5.56
C PRO A 4 20.20 -0.65 6.29
N GLU A 5 20.07 0.45 5.56
CA GLU A 5 20.06 1.80 6.12
C GLU A 5 18.68 2.43 5.89
N ASN A 6 18.25 3.31 6.81
CA ASN A 6 17.10 4.16 6.56
C ASN A 6 17.50 5.32 5.65
N TYR A 7 16.64 5.68 4.72
CA TYR A 7 16.85 6.84 3.83
C TYR A 7 17.20 8.14 4.60
N SER A 8 16.60 8.32 5.78
CA SER A 8 16.87 9.47 6.66
C SER A 8 18.18 9.38 7.43
N GLN A 9 18.90 8.24 7.36
CA GLN A 9 20.09 7.92 8.18
C GLN A 9 19.85 8.07 9.69
N THR A 10 18.57 8.06 10.11
CA THR A 10 18.17 8.17 11.52
C THR A 10 17.58 6.86 12.02
N TYR A 11 17.79 6.58 13.30
CA TYR A 11 17.30 5.39 13.98
C TYR A 11 16.33 5.83 15.08
N ASP A 12 15.08 5.36 15.00
CA ASP A 12 14.00 5.81 15.91
C ASP A 12 13.84 4.90 17.16
N GLY A 13 14.68 3.88 17.32
CA GLY A 13 14.48 2.85 18.35
C GLY A 13 13.31 1.93 18.03
N GLU A 14 12.56 1.51 19.05
CA GLU A 14 11.35 0.71 18.87
C GLU A 14 10.21 1.58 18.36
N ILE A 15 9.59 1.17 17.27
CA ILE A 15 8.42 1.84 16.67
C ILE A 15 7.39 0.82 16.21
N THR A 16 6.13 1.21 16.14
CA THR A 16 5.07 0.35 15.61
C THR A 16 5.25 0.08 14.12
N LEU A 17 4.74 -1.07 13.62
CA LEU A 17 4.73 -1.35 12.17
C LEU A 17 3.92 -0.30 11.39
N ARG A 18 2.84 0.26 11.97
CA ARG A 18 2.09 1.37 11.40
C ARG A 18 3.00 2.58 11.16
N SER A 19 3.75 2.99 12.17
CA SER A 19 4.68 4.12 12.06
C SER A 19 5.81 3.83 11.08
N ALA A 20 6.36 2.60 11.10
CA ALA A 20 7.40 2.16 10.17
C ALA A 20 6.92 2.24 8.71
N LEU A 21 5.72 1.73 8.41
CA LEU A 21 5.12 1.78 7.08
C LEU A 21 4.82 3.22 6.65
N GLY A 22 4.20 4.01 7.53
CA GLY A 22 3.85 5.41 7.28
C GLY A 22 5.06 6.27 6.92
N ARG A 23 6.15 6.09 7.65
CA ARG A 23 7.42 6.79 7.44
C ARG A 23 8.36 6.13 6.44
N SER A 24 7.97 4.97 5.88
CA SER A 24 8.77 4.20 4.93
C SER A 24 10.17 3.84 5.48
N LYS A 25 10.23 3.30 6.70
CA LYS A 25 11.48 2.90 7.34
C LYS A 25 11.94 1.53 6.82
N ASN A 26 13.19 1.47 6.34
CA ASN A 26 13.76 0.27 5.71
C ASN A 26 14.06 -0.84 6.74
N ILE A 27 14.68 -0.50 7.86
CA ILE A 27 15.16 -1.48 8.84
C ILE A 27 14.01 -2.34 9.41
N PRO A 28 12.86 -1.78 9.84
CA PRO A 28 11.73 -2.60 10.28
C PRO A 28 11.20 -3.53 9.19
N ALA A 29 11.18 -3.08 7.92
CA ALA A 29 10.72 -3.90 6.80
C ALA A 29 11.68 -5.09 6.56
N VAL A 30 12.99 -4.87 6.62
CA VAL A 30 13.99 -5.93 6.47
C VAL A 30 13.94 -6.91 7.64
N ARG A 31 13.80 -6.44 8.87
CA ARG A 31 13.63 -7.33 10.03
C ARG A 31 12.35 -8.18 9.92
N LEU A 32 11.27 -7.58 9.44
CA LEU A 32 10.02 -8.32 9.27
C LEU A 32 10.13 -9.42 8.21
N ILE A 33 10.75 -9.16 7.06
CA ILE A 33 10.94 -10.20 6.03
C ILE A 33 11.91 -11.29 6.50
N GLU A 34 12.91 -10.94 7.30
CA GLU A 34 13.81 -11.93 7.92
C GLU A 34 13.03 -12.89 8.85
N MET A 35 12.14 -12.37 9.68
CA MET A 35 11.28 -13.17 10.58
C MET A 35 10.28 -14.05 9.82
N ILE A 36 9.66 -13.55 8.76
CA ILE A 36 8.62 -14.25 7.98
C ILE A 36 9.25 -15.24 7.00
N GLY A 37 10.44 -14.95 6.51
CA GLY A 37 11.15 -15.65 5.46
C GLY A 37 10.88 -15.07 4.07
N PRO A 38 11.93 -14.69 3.32
CA PRO A 38 11.81 -14.06 1.99
C PRO A 38 11.00 -14.88 0.98
N SER A 39 11.13 -16.20 1.01
CA SER A 39 10.36 -17.10 0.13
C SER A 39 8.85 -17.06 0.40
N THR A 40 8.46 -16.87 1.67
CA THR A 40 7.05 -16.71 2.04
C THR A 40 6.48 -15.41 1.47
N VAL A 41 7.26 -14.31 1.57
CA VAL A 41 6.87 -13.01 1.03
C VAL A 41 6.80 -13.05 -0.49
N ALA A 42 7.79 -13.65 -1.18
CA ALA A 42 7.76 -13.79 -2.63
C ALA A 42 6.52 -14.56 -3.11
N ARG A 43 6.21 -15.70 -2.45
CA ARG A 43 5.00 -16.49 -2.77
C ARG A 43 3.72 -15.70 -2.52
N PHE A 44 3.60 -15.00 -1.40
CA PHE A 44 2.43 -14.16 -1.11
C PHE A 44 2.26 -13.05 -2.15
N SER A 45 3.34 -12.42 -2.60
CA SER A 45 3.30 -11.41 -3.67
C SER A 45 2.80 -12.00 -4.99
N GLN A 46 3.24 -13.23 -5.34
CA GLN A 46 2.73 -13.96 -6.50
C GLN A 46 1.24 -14.31 -6.34
N ASP A 47 0.82 -14.70 -5.14
CA ASP A 47 -0.60 -14.94 -4.84
C ASP A 47 -1.44 -13.67 -5.02
N CYS A 48 -0.88 -12.49 -4.76
CA CYS A 48 -1.49 -11.20 -5.04
C CYS A 48 -1.40 -10.76 -6.52
N GLY A 49 -0.89 -11.62 -7.41
CA GLY A 49 -0.90 -11.39 -8.86
C GLY A 49 0.39 -10.81 -9.44
N ILE A 50 1.47 -10.69 -8.67
CA ILE A 50 2.77 -10.31 -9.23
C ILE A 50 3.29 -11.45 -10.11
N SER A 51 3.29 -11.25 -11.43
CA SER A 51 3.69 -12.26 -12.41
C SER A 51 5.20 -12.34 -12.64
N THR A 52 5.91 -11.25 -12.36
CA THR A 52 7.37 -11.17 -12.51
C THR A 52 8.06 -12.05 -11.47
N PRO A 53 9.09 -12.84 -11.85
CA PRO A 53 9.88 -13.60 -10.89
C PRO A 53 10.51 -12.70 -9.83
N LEU A 54 10.31 -13.03 -8.56
CA LEU A 54 10.86 -12.28 -7.43
C LEU A 54 12.07 -13.02 -6.85
N THR A 55 13.15 -12.28 -6.60
CA THR A 55 14.32 -12.83 -5.90
C THR A 55 14.02 -12.89 -4.41
N ALA A 56 13.94 -14.10 -3.86
CA ALA A 56 13.62 -14.35 -2.44
C ALA A 56 14.82 -14.08 -1.54
N ASN A 57 15.15 -12.82 -1.32
CA ASN A 57 16.19 -12.35 -0.40
C ASN A 57 15.68 -11.16 0.45
N LEU A 58 16.50 -10.65 1.36
CA LEU A 58 16.12 -9.57 2.29
C LEU A 58 15.83 -8.25 1.57
N THR A 59 16.46 -7.99 0.42
CA THR A 59 16.26 -6.75 -0.33
C THR A 59 14.87 -6.67 -0.98
N LEU A 60 14.16 -7.81 -1.08
CA LEU A 60 12.76 -7.85 -1.53
C LEU A 60 11.85 -6.97 -0.65
N ALA A 61 12.15 -6.85 0.65
CA ALA A 61 11.42 -5.95 1.56
C ALA A 61 11.50 -4.47 1.17
N LEU A 62 12.53 -4.10 0.40
CA LEU A 62 12.78 -2.73 -0.06
C LEU A 62 12.36 -2.52 -1.53
N GLY A 63 11.80 -3.55 -2.18
CA GLY A 63 11.35 -3.46 -3.55
C GLY A 63 12.46 -3.56 -4.60
N ALA A 64 13.55 -4.30 -4.31
CA ALA A 64 14.67 -4.46 -5.24
C ALA A 64 14.36 -5.27 -6.50
N SER A 65 13.18 -5.90 -6.58
CA SER A 65 12.72 -6.63 -7.78
C SER A 65 11.85 -5.73 -8.64
N GLY A 66 12.17 -5.60 -9.94
CA GLY A 66 11.30 -4.93 -10.91
C GLY A 66 10.01 -5.72 -11.11
N VAL A 67 8.88 -5.02 -11.17
CA VAL A 67 7.55 -5.62 -11.38
C VAL A 67 6.74 -4.78 -12.37
N ASN A 68 5.74 -5.39 -13.02
CA ASN A 68 4.84 -4.66 -13.89
C ASN A 68 3.92 -3.75 -13.06
N LEU A 69 3.71 -2.51 -13.51
CA LEU A 69 2.86 -1.55 -12.81
C LEU A 69 1.41 -2.03 -12.69
N ILE A 70 0.88 -2.72 -13.71
CA ILE A 70 -0.47 -3.27 -13.68
C ILE A 70 -0.62 -4.36 -12.61
N ASP A 71 0.36 -5.26 -12.49
CA ASP A 71 0.36 -6.32 -11.48
C ASP A 71 0.44 -5.72 -10.07
N LEU A 72 1.33 -4.73 -9.88
CA LEU A 72 1.48 -4.04 -8.61
C LEU A 72 0.19 -3.30 -8.22
N THR A 73 -0.45 -2.64 -9.17
CA THR A 73 -1.72 -1.94 -8.93
C THR A 73 -2.84 -2.93 -8.58
N ALA A 74 -2.92 -4.06 -9.28
CA ALA A 74 -3.87 -5.13 -8.99
C ALA A 74 -3.61 -5.78 -7.62
N ALA A 75 -2.34 -5.95 -7.23
CA ALA A 75 -1.97 -6.44 -5.90
C ALA A 75 -2.42 -5.47 -4.79
N TYR A 76 -2.29 -4.16 -4.99
CA TYR A 76 -2.81 -3.17 -4.06
C TYR A 76 -4.35 -3.14 -4.00
N ALA A 77 -5.04 -3.45 -5.11
CA ALA A 77 -6.49 -3.55 -5.15
C ALA A 77 -7.06 -4.67 -4.25
N VAL A 78 -6.23 -5.65 -3.86
CA VAL A 78 -6.60 -6.70 -2.89
C VAL A 78 -7.06 -6.11 -1.56
N PHE A 79 -6.44 -5.01 -1.11
CA PHE A 79 -6.72 -4.42 0.19
C PHE A 79 -8.13 -3.82 0.28
N PRO A 80 -8.57 -2.88 -0.59
CA PRO A 80 -9.94 -2.39 -0.57
C PRO A 80 -10.95 -3.47 -0.98
N ASN A 81 -10.52 -4.52 -1.69
CA ASN A 81 -11.35 -5.63 -2.14
C ASN A 81 -11.42 -6.80 -1.12
N ARG A 82 -11.31 -6.51 0.17
CA ARG A 82 -11.53 -7.47 1.28
C ARG A 82 -10.61 -8.68 1.27
N GLY A 83 -9.43 -8.56 0.65
CA GLY A 83 -8.46 -9.65 0.56
C GLY A 83 -8.63 -10.55 -0.67
N GLU A 84 -9.51 -10.21 -1.61
CA GLU A 84 -9.69 -10.92 -2.86
C GLU A 84 -8.89 -10.25 -3.99
N TRP A 85 -8.01 -11.00 -4.63
CA TRP A 85 -7.35 -10.62 -5.87
C TRP A 85 -8.28 -10.92 -7.05
N ILE A 86 -8.33 -9.99 -8.01
CA ILE A 86 -9.05 -10.14 -9.27
C ILE A 86 -8.06 -9.90 -10.40
N GLU A 87 -8.04 -10.81 -11.38
CA GLU A 87 -7.22 -10.68 -12.58
C GLU A 87 -7.54 -9.36 -13.32
N PRO A 88 -6.56 -8.48 -13.58
CA PRO A 88 -6.80 -7.26 -14.34
C PRO A 88 -7.05 -7.57 -15.81
N TRP A 89 -7.97 -6.84 -16.44
CA TRP A 89 -8.26 -6.95 -17.87
C TRP A 89 -8.50 -5.57 -18.49
N GLY A 90 -8.12 -5.43 -19.78
CA GLY A 90 -8.25 -4.16 -20.50
C GLY A 90 -9.46 -4.09 -21.44
N ILE A 91 -10.12 -5.23 -21.76
CA ILE A 91 -11.24 -5.28 -22.69
C ILE A 91 -12.49 -5.67 -21.90
N LEU A 92 -13.47 -4.79 -21.82
CA LEU A 92 -14.71 -5.03 -21.09
C LEU A 92 -15.66 -5.97 -21.85
N GLU A 93 -15.77 -5.78 -23.18
CA GLU A 93 -16.54 -6.63 -24.08
C GLU A 93 -16.15 -6.37 -25.52
N ILE A 94 -16.44 -7.33 -26.38
CA ILE A 94 -16.35 -7.20 -27.84
C ILE A 94 -17.76 -7.34 -28.41
N GLN A 95 -18.17 -6.41 -29.26
CA GLN A 95 -19.46 -6.42 -29.94
C GLN A 95 -19.25 -6.61 -31.45
N ASP A 96 -20.21 -7.26 -32.11
CA ASP A 96 -20.29 -7.31 -33.58
C ASP A 96 -20.87 -5.99 -34.15
N SER A 97 -20.95 -5.88 -35.48
CA SER A 97 -21.45 -4.69 -36.17
C SER A 97 -22.93 -4.35 -35.88
N THR A 98 -23.68 -5.27 -35.27
CA THR A 98 -25.08 -5.09 -34.87
C THR A 98 -25.22 -4.69 -33.40
N GLY A 99 -24.11 -4.58 -32.65
CA GLY A 99 -24.09 -4.27 -31.22
C GLY A 99 -24.31 -5.50 -30.33
N ARG A 100 -24.36 -6.71 -30.89
CA ARG A 100 -24.47 -7.94 -30.12
C ARG A 100 -23.12 -8.28 -29.48
N VAL A 101 -23.10 -8.50 -28.15
CA VAL A 101 -21.89 -8.92 -27.44
C VAL A 101 -21.51 -10.33 -27.87
N ILE A 102 -20.30 -10.48 -28.44
CA ILE A 102 -19.73 -11.74 -28.88
C ILE A 102 -18.70 -12.30 -27.91
N TRP A 103 -18.16 -11.43 -27.02
CA TRP A 103 -17.21 -11.86 -26.01
C TRP A 103 -17.22 -10.91 -24.79
N ARG A 104 -17.03 -11.48 -23.59
CA ARG A 104 -16.75 -10.79 -22.35
C ARG A 104 -15.67 -11.52 -21.55
N PRO A 105 -14.79 -10.81 -20.82
CA PRO A 105 -13.80 -11.46 -19.98
C PRO A 105 -14.48 -12.25 -18.84
N LYS A 106 -13.81 -13.31 -18.41
CA LYS A 106 -14.14 -14.05 -17.20
C LYS A 106 -12.91 -14.01 -16.29
N PRO A 107 -12.67 -12.90 -15.57
CA PRO A 107 -11.48 -12.75 -14.77
C PRO A 107 -11.42 -13.79 -13.66
N GLN A 108 -10.21 -14.28 -13.40
CA GLN A 108 -9.96 -15.15 -12.26
C GLN A 108 -10.06 -14.33 -10.96
N LYS A 109 -10.51 -14.98 -9.90
CA LYS A 109 -10.60 -14.41 -8.56
C LYS A 109 -10.00 -15.37 -7.55
N LYS A 110 -9.27 -14.83 -6.58
CA LYS A 110 -8.62 -15.61 -5.53
C LYS A 110 -8.63 -14.86 -4.21
N VAL A 111 -9.12 -15.49 -3.15
CA VAL A 111 -8.93 -14.96 -1.80
C VAL A 111 -7.48 -15.23 -1.39
N VAL A 112 -6.71 -14.17 -1.15
CA VAL A 112 -5.27 -14.23 -0.86
C VAL A 112 -4.95 -13.82 0.57
N MET A 113 -5.89 -13.14 1.25
CA MET A 113 -5.76 -12.80 2.66
C MET A 113 -7.13 -12.72 3.35
N THR A 114 -7.14 -12.72 4.66
CA THR A 114 -8.39 -12.58 5.44
C THR A 114 -8.93 -11.15 5.36
N ARG A 115 -10.25 -10.97 5.50
CA ARG A 115 -10.88 -9.63 5.56
C ARG A 115 -10.30 -8.77 6.70
N ALA A 116 -10.07 -9.36 7.87
CA ALA A 116 -9.44 -8.67 8.99
C ALA A 116 -8.01 -8.20 8.66
N GLY A 117 -7.18 -9.08 8.05
CA GLY A 117 -5.84 -8.71 7.61
C GLY A 117 -5.84 -7.59 6.58
N SER A 118 -6.78 -7.64 5.62
CA SER A 118 -7.00 -6.61 4.61
C SER A 118 -7.37 -5.27 5.24
N ALA A 119 -8.31 -5.25 6.19
CA ALA A 119 -8.73 -4.04 6.89
C ALA A 119 -7.59 -3.42 7.72
N ILE A 120 -6.82 -4.23 8.46
CA ILE A 120 -5.68 -3.76 9.25
C ILE A 120 -4.60 -3.15 8.34
N LEU A 121 -4.25 -3.82 7.24
CA LEU A 121 -3.23 -3.31 6.33
C LEU A 121 -3.73 -2.05 5.58
N THR A 122 -5.01 -2.00 5.21
CA THR A 122 -5.65 -0.80 4.66
C THR A 122 -5.53 0.37 5.65
N ASP A 123 -5.83 0.15 6.93
CA ASP A 123 -5.71 1.17 7.98
C ASP A 123 -4.25 1.67 8.15
N MET A 124 -3.28 0.77 8.09
CA MET A 124 -1.87 1.16 8.10
C MET A 124 -1.48 1.99 6.87
N LEU A 125 -2.01 1.66 5.68
CA LEU A 125 -1.80 2.42 4.44
C LEU A 125 -2.56 3.76 4.43
N VAL A 126 -3.69 3.88 5.12
CA VAL A 126 -4.35 5.17 5.43
C VAL A 126 -3.41 6.05 6.25
N GLY A 127 -2.68 5.49 7.21
CA GLY A 127 -1.66 6.20 7.98
C GLY A 127 -0.56 6.83 7.12
N VAL A 128 -0.18 6.22 5.98
CA VAL A 128 0.76 6.82 5.02
C VAL A 128 0.23 8.16 4.46
N ILE A 129 -1.09 8.25 4.23
CA ILE A 129 -1.75 9.48 3.74
C ILE A 129 -1.98 10.48 4.87
N GLN A 130 -2.31 10.03 6.07
CA GLN A 130 -2.63 10.93 7.18
C GLN A 130 -1.37 11.54 7.82
N GLU A 131 -0.34 10.74 8.03
CA GLU A 131 0.81 11.06 8.89
C GLU A 131 2.16 10.84 8.18
N GLY A 132 2.15 10.11 7.05
CA GLY A 132 3.35 9.59 6.42
C GLY A 132 3.80 10.31 5.16
N THR A 133 4.50 9.57 4.31
CA THR A 133 5.12 10.07 3.07
C THR A 133 4.10 10.50 2.01
N GLY A 134 2.85 10.05 2.10
CA GLY A 134 1.74 10.40 1.21
C GLY A 134 0.86 11.57 1.70
N ARG A 135 1.22 12.27 2.78
CA ARG A 135 0.35 13.26 3.47
C ARG A 135 -0.22 14.37 2.58
N ARG A 136 0.44 14.68 1.45
CA ARG A 136 -0.08 15.66 0.49
C ARG A 136 -1.46 15.27 -0.06
N ALA A 137 -1.75 13.97 -0.18
CA ALA A 137 -3.03 13.48 -0.69
C ALA A 137 -4.20 13.68 0.30
N ALA A 138 -3.95 13.98 1.57
CA ALA A 138 -4.99 14.26 2.56
C ALA A 138 -5.86 15.49 2.17
N VAL A 139 -5.33 16.40 1.35
CA VAL A 139 -6.08 17.57 0.83
C VAL A 139 -7.31 17.17 0.00
N LEU A 140 -7.34 15.98 -0.58
CA LEU A 140 -8.48 15.47 -1.36
C LEU A 140 -9.71 15.16 -0.48
N LYS A 141 -9.56 15.10 0.84
CA LYS A 141 -10.65 14.87 1.82
C LYS A 141 -11.52 13.65 1.47
N ARG A 142 -10.89 12.59 1.01
CA ARG A 142 -11.50 11.29 0.68
C ARG A 142 -10.83 10.19 1.48
N PRO A 143 -11.50 9.07 1.77
CA PRO A 143 -10.85 7.87 2.29
C PRO A 143 -9.85 7.33 1.27
N LEU A 144 -8.56 7.51 1.54
CA LEU A 144 -7.47 7.16 0.65
C LEU A 144 -6.39 6.42 1.43
N ALA A 145 -5.77 5.46 0.76
CA ALA A 145 -4.65 4.70 1.26
C ALA A 145 -3.61 4.55 0.14
N GLY A 146 -2.34 4.33 0.49
CA GLY A 146 -1.32 4.15 -0.54
C GLY A 146 0.09 4.13 0.01
N LYS A 147 1.06 3.99 -0.91
CA LYS A 147 2.48 3.92 -0.56
C LYS A 147 3.33 4.57 -1.66
N THR A 148 4.34 5.31 -1.23
CA THR A 148 5.41 5.82 -2.09
C THR A 148 6.47 4.76 -2.32
N GLY A 149 7.05 4.72 -3.52
CA GLY A 149 8.26 3.99 -3.85
C GLY A 149 9.29 4.93 -4.46
N THR A 150 10.57 4.70 -4.17
CA THR A 150 11.69 5.46 -4.74
C THR A 150 12.88 4.53 -4.81
N THR A 151 13.49 4.41 -5.97
CA THR A 151 14.75 3.68 -6.13
C THR A 151 15.95 4.55 -5.74
N ASP A 152 17.08 3.89 -5.50
CA ASP A 152 18.35 4.57 -5.29
C ASP A 152 18.66 5.50 -6.49
N GLU A 153 19.33 6.62 -6.22
CA GLU A 153 19.67 7.65 -7.22
C GLU A 153 18.45 8.27 -7.94
N TYR A 154 17.23 8.10 -7.39
CA TYR A 154 15.99 8.69 -7.94
C TYR A 154 15.74 8.30 -9.40
N ARG A 155 15.97 7.04 -9.77
CA ARG A 155 15.75 6.56 -11.16
C ARG A 155 14.29 6.22 -11.41
N ASP A 156 13.60 5.74 -10.39
CA ASP A 156 12.16 5.44 -10.41
C ASP A 156 11.45 6.09 -9.24
N ALA A 157 10.34 6.72 -9.52
CA ALA A 157 9.42 7.26 -8.55
C ALA A 157 8.05 6.60 -8.72
N LEU A 158 7.53 6.01 -7.66
CA LEU A 158 6.27 5.27 -7.65
C LEU A 158 5.32 5.83 -6.59
N PHE A 159 4.05 5.84 -6.91
CA PHE A 159 2.97 5.90 -5.94
C PHE A 159 1.87 4.95 -6.35
N VAL A 160 1.54 4.01 -5.48
CA VAL A 160 0.37 3.14 -5.66
C VAL A 160 -0.57 3.38 -4.50
N GLY A 161 -1.81 3.68 -4.82
CA GLY A 161 -2.81 3.98 -3.80
C GLY A 161 -4.22 3.70 -4.30
N PHE A 162 -5.17 3.78 -3.38
CA PHE A 162 -6.55 3.41 -3.65
C PHE A 162 -7.53 4.19 -2.77
N SER A 163 -8.76 4.33 -3.27
CA SER A 163 -9.98 4.58 -2.52
C SER A 163 -10.71 3.25 -2.28
N PRO A 164 -11.85 3.22 -1.61
CA PRO A 164 -12.67 2.00 -1.50
C PRO A 164 -13.04 1.36 -2.84
N SER A 165 -13.13 2.14 -3.91
CA SER A 165 -13.65 1.71 -5.21
C SER A 165 -12.64 1.75 -6.37
N ILE A 166 -11.51 2.44 -6.23
CA ILE A 166 -10.54 2.65 -7.31
C ILE A 166 -9.12 2.45 -6.79
N ALA A 167 -8.33 1.60 -7.46
CA ALA A 167 -6.89 1.52 -7.29
C ALA A 167 -6.18 2.18 -8.48
N CYS A 168 -5.13 2.93 -8.20
CA CYS A 168 -4.33 3.62 -9.20
C CYS A 168 -2.85 3.51 -8.87
N GLY A 169 -2.05 3.14 -9.86
CA GLY A 169 -0.59 3.14 -9.78
C GLY A 169 0.00 4.17 -10.74
N VAL A 170 0.97 4.93 -10.27
CA VAL A 170 1.74 5.88 -11.08
C VAL A 170 3.22 5.58 -10.94
N TRP A 171 3.86 5.40 -12.06
CA TRP A 171 5.31 5.29 -12.18
C TRP A 171 5.85 6.44 -13.03
N VAL A 172 6.91 7.04 -12.57
CA VAL A 172 7.69 8.02 -13.30
C VAL A 172 9.13 7.52 -13.32
N GLY A 173 9.68 7.38 -14.51
CA GLY A 173 11.01 6.82 -14.72
C GLY A 173 11.49 7.01 -16.15
N SER A 174 12.68 6.50 -16.43
CA SER A 174 13.27 6.49 -17.78
C SER A 174 13.60 5.07 -18.19
N ASP A 175 13.25 4.69 -19.42
CA ASP A 175 13.59 3.38 -20.00
C ASP A 175 15.12 3.12 -20.05
N HIS A 176 15.91 4.17 -19.96
CA HIS A 176 17.37 4.12 -19.92
C HIS A 176 17.95 4.22 -18.51
N PHE A 177 17.12 4.10 -17.46
CA PHE A 177 17.53 4.18 -16.05
C PHE A 177 18.29 5.47 -15.68
N HIS A 178 18.02 6.58 -16.37
CA HIS A 178 18.56 7.88 -16.00
C HIS A 178 17.87 8.38 -14.71
N THR A 179 18.63 9.10 -13.90
CA THR A 179 18.04 9.78 -12.72
C THR A 179 17.00 10.81 -13.15
N LEU A 180 15.91 10.90 -12.38
CA LEU A 180 14.88 11.93 -12.57
C LEU A 180 15.31 13.33 -12.07
N GLY A 181 16.44 13.38 -11.37
CA GLY A 181 16.95 14.59 -10.74
C GLY A 181 17.03 14.46 -9.23
N ASP A 182 17.74 15.42 -8.59
CA ASP A 182 17.95 15.38 -7.16
C ASP A 182 16.63 15.46 -6.39
N ARG A 183 16.41 14.51 -5.49
CA ARG A 183 15.23 14.38 -4.61
C ARG A 183 13.90 14.14 -5.33
N GLU A 184 13.90 13.73 -6.60
CA GLU A 184 12.68 13.37 -7.34
C GLU A 184 12.17 11.98 -6.91
N SER A 185 11.58 11.95 -5.72
CA SER A 185 11.02 10.75 -5.08
C SER A 185 9.57 10.47 -5.50
N GLY A 186 9.05 9.31 -5.13
CA GLY A 186 7.64 8.96 -5.32
C GLY A 186 6.67 10.01 -4.77
N ALA A 187 7.02 10.65 -3.63
CA ALA A 187 6.21 11.72 -3.04
C ALA A 187 6.26 13.04 -3.84
N ARG A 188 7.30 13.28 -4.64
CA ARG A 188 7.47 14.52 -5.42
C ARG A 188 7.07 14.37 -6.88
N ALA A 189 7.42 13.26 -7.52
CA ALA A 189 7.17 13.03 -8.94
C ALA A 189 5.86 12.27 -9.20
N ALA A 190 5.62 11.13 -8.54
CA ALA A 190 4.48 10.27 -8.83
C ALA A 190 3.19 10.68 -8.08
N LEU A 191 3.29 11.03 -6.79
CA LEU A 191 2.12 11.37 -5.97
C LEU A 191 1.29 12.54 -6.53
N PRO A 192 1.85 13.65 -7.06
CA PRO A 192 1.04 14.72 -7.64
C PRO A 192 0.20 14.29 -8.83
N ILE A 193 0.74 13.41 -9.69
CA ILE A 193 0.04 12.85 -10.85
C ILE A 193 -1.10 11.96 -10.37
N TRP A 194 -0.83 11.09 -9.38
CA TRP A 194 -1.83 10.26 -8.74
C TRP A 194 -2.96 11.10 -8.10
N MET A 195 -2.60 12.18 -7.42
CA MET A 195 -3.59 13.09 -6.80
C MET A 195 -4.49 13.75 -7.84
N ALA A 196 -3.94 14.26 -8.94
CA ALA A 196 -4.70 14.87 -10.01
C ALA A 196 -5.69 13.88 -10.64
N TYR A 197 -5.23 12.65 -10.93
CA TYR A 197 -6.11 11.60 -11.42
C TYR A 197 -7.22 11.24 -10.44
N MET A 198 -6.88 10.98 -9.16
CA MET A 198 -7.87 10.61 -8.14
C MET A 198 -8.86 11.74 -7.86
N GLN A 199 -8.44 13.00 -7.91
CA GLN A 199 -9.33 14.14 -7.78
C GLN A 199 -10.41 14.14 -8.87
N GLU A 200 -10.02 13.90 -10.11
CA GLU A 200 -10.93 13.88 -11.26
C GLU A 200 -11.91 12.69 -11.18
N VAL A 201 -11.39 11.49 -11.02
CA VAL A 201 -12.25 10.29 -11.06
C VAL A 201 -13.18 10.16 -9.84
N LEU A 202 -12.81 10.75 -8.70
CA LEU A 202 -13.64 10.74 -7.50
C LEU A 202 -14.59 11.96 -7.41
N ALA A 203 -14.45 12.97 -8.28
CA ALA A 203 -15.26 14.19 -8.21
C ALA A 203 -16.78 13.92 -8.33
N SER A 204 -17.16 12.99 -9.20
CA SER A 204 -18.56 12.61 -9.44
C SER A 204 -19.04 11.43 -8.59
N GLN A 205 -18.17 10.83 -7.77
CA GLN A 205 -18.51 9.67 -6.96
C GLN A 205 -18.92 10.09 -5.54
N PRO A 206 -19.89 9.42 -4.92
CA PRO A 206 -20.17 9.61 -3.50
C PRO A 206 -18.96 9.26 -2.65
N VAL A 207 -18.91 9.81 -1.43
CA VAL A 207 -17.88 9.40 -0.47
C VAL A 207 -18.22 8.01 0.03
N ASP A 208 -17.33 7.07 -0.23
CA ASP A 208 -17.41 5.69 0.25
C ASP A 208 -16.30 5.44 1.29
N TYR A 209 -16.45 4.41 2.13
CA TYR A 209 -15.54 4.10 3.23
C TYR A 209 -15.03 2.67 3.10
N PHE A 210 -13.81 2.45 3.60
CA PHE A 210 -13.24 1.11 3.65
C PHE A 210 -14.05 0.16 4.53
N ASP A 211 -14.16 -1.08 4.09
CA ASP A 211 -14.85 -2.14 4.83
C ASP A 211 -14.14 -2.44 6.15
N ILE A 212 -14.91 -2.53 7.23
CA ILE A 212 -14.41 -2.88 8.56
C ILE A 212 -15.17 -4.12 9.04
N PRO A 213 -14.52 -5.29 9.04
CA PRO A 213 -15.16 -6.52 9.50
C PRO A 213 -15.51 -6.50 10.99
N ASP A 214 -16.50 -7.32 11.38
CA ASP A 214 -16.97 -7.40 12.77
C ASP A 214 -15.92 -7.93 13.77
N ASP A 215 -14.89 -8.63 13.29
CA ASP A 215 -13.77 -9.12 14.08
C ASP A 215 -12.62 -8.11 14.23
N ILE A 216 -12.85 -6.86 13.85
CA ILE A 216 -11.93 -5.73 14.06
C ILE A 216 -12.38 -4.88 15.23
N VAL A 217 -11.43 -4.49 16.07
CA VAL A 217 -11.57 -3.45 17.09
C VAL A 217 -10.71 -2.24 16.75
N ARG A 218 -11.17 -1.07 17.16
CA ARG A 218 -10.47 0.20 16.98
C ARG A 218 -10.06 0.74 18.35
N ILE A 219 -8.77 0.99 18.51
CA ILE A 219 -8.21 1.48 19.78
C ILE A 219 -7.33 2.68 19.49
N SER A 220 -7.45 3.71 20.34
CA SER A 220 -6.51 4.82 20.36
C SER A 220 -5.19 4.36 20.96
N ILE A 221 -4.10 4.58 20.26
CA ILE A 221 -2.74 4.21 20.68
C ILE A 221 -1.77 5.37 20.47
N ASP A 222 -0.70 5.35 21.24
CA ASP A 222 0.52 6.08 20.90
C ASP A 222 1.19 5.42 19.69
N PRO A 223 1.39 6.13 18.56
CA PRO A 223 1.86 5.54 17.31
C PRO A 223 3.31 5.05 17.36
N ILE A 224 4.07 5.45 18.37
CA ILE A 224 5.48 5.06 18.53
C ILE A 224 5.55 3.80 19.37
N SER A 225 5.03 3.85 20.60
CA SER A 225 5.11 2.71 21.54
C SER A 225 4.06 1.63 21.30
N GLY A 226 2.98 1.92 20.57
CA GLY A 226 1.84 1.02 20.38
C GLY A 226 0.97 0.83 21.61
N LYS A 227 1.25 1.52 22.72
CA LYS A 227 0.46 1.40 23.96
C LYS A 227 -0.89 2.11 23.80
N PRO A 228 -1.94 1.62 24.46
CA PRO A 228 -3.21 2.32 24.49
C PRO A 228 -3.03 3.75 25.02
N ALA A 229 -3.73 4.68 24.41
CA ALA A 229 -3.73 6.09 24.78
C ALA A 229 -5.17 6.60 24.90
N ALA A 230 -5.37 7.67 25.68
CA ALA A 230 -6.67 8.33 25.71
C ALA A 230 -7.00 8.89 24.31
N ALA A 231 -8.28 8.89 23.96
CA ALA A 231 -8.72 9.31 22.61
C ALA A 231 -8.38 10.78 22.30
N ASP A 232 -8.24 11.59 23.33
CA ASP A 232 -7.87 13.02 23.30
C ASP A 232 -6.38 13.28 23.56
N ALA A 233 -5.57 12.24 23.76
CA ALA A 233 -4.13 12.38 23.95
C ALA A 233 -3.46 12.96 22.72
N GLN A 234 -2.61 13.98 22.92
CA GLN A 234 -1.90 14.62 21.83
C GLN A 234 -1.04 13.62 21.05
N GLY A 235 -1.25 13.52 19.74
CA GLY A 235 -0.52 12.61 18.86
C GLY A 235 -1.04 11.18 18.86
N ALA A 236 -2.07 10.84 19.65
CA ALA A 236 -2.69 9.54 19.59
C ALA A 236 -3.37 9.30 18.23
N VAL A 237 -3.32 8.05 17.77
CA VAL A 237 -3.95 7.62 16.52
C VAL A 237 -4.90 6.46 16.79
N VAL A 238 -5.99 6.39 16.04
CA VAL A 238 -6.87 5.22 16.08
C VAL A 238 -6.28 4.16 15.17
N ALA A 239 -6.00 2.99 15.71
CA ALA A 239 -5.47 1.84 14.98
C ALA A 239 -6.42 0.65 15.05
N MET A 240 -6.41 -0.18 14.01
CA MET A 240 -7.21 -1.38 13.90
C MET A 240 -6.45 -2.61 14.37
N PHE A 241 -7.15 -3.48 15.11
CA PHE A 241 -6.62 -4.76 15.60
C PHE A 241 -7.68 -5.85 15.40
N LYS A 242 -7.23 -7.07 15.16
CA LYS A 242 -8.13 -8.22 15.24
C LYS A 242 -8.54 -8.42 16.70
N LYS A 243 -9.81 -8.68 16.95
CA LYS A 243 -10.32 -8.95 18.31
C LYS A 243 -9.47 -10.00 19.03
N GLY A 244 -9.02 -9.69 20.25
CA GLY A 244 -8.15 -10.52 21.07
C GLY A 244 -6.65 -10.35 20.80
N THR A 245 -6.25 -9.44 19.88
CA THR A 245 -4.84 -9.10 19.64
C THR A 245 -4.52 -7.64 19.93
N GLU A 246 -5.51 -6.88 20.39
CA GLU A 246 -5.34 -5.49 20.76
C GLU A 246 -4.47 -5.31 22.00
N PRO A 247 -3.69 -4.24 22.10
CA PRO A 247 -2.90 -3.94 23.28
C PRO A 247 -3.83 -3.67 24.47
N GLN A 248 -3.50 -4.28 25.61
CA GLN A 248 -4.28 -4.10 26.83
C GLN A 248 -3.90 -2.81 27.53
N MET A 249 -4.90 -2.14 28.13
CA MET A 249 -4.64 -1.05 29.06
C MET A 249 -3.80 -1.60 30.21
N ALA A 250 -2.73 -0.93 30.57
CA ALA A 250 -2.02 -1.28 31.80
C ALA A 250 -2.98 -1.16 33.00
N PRO A 251 -2.96 -2.09 33.95
CA PRO A 251 -3.81 -2.06 35.13
C PRO A 251 -3.57 -0.83 35.99
#